data_477b12b81548a7194cf40348af3e794a
#
_entry.id   477b12b81548a7194cf40348af3e794a
#
_cell.length_a   1.000
_cell.length_b   1.000
_cell.length_c   1.000
_cell.angle_alpha   90.00
_cell.angle_beta   90.00
_cell.angle_gamma   90.00
#
_symmetry.space_group_name_H-M   'P 1'
#
loop_
_entity.id
_entity.type
_entity.pdbx_description
1 polymer ?
#
loop_
_entity_poly.entity_id
_entity_poly.type
_entity_poly.pdbx_seq_one_letter_code
_entity_poly.pdbx_strand_id
1 'polypeptide(L)'
;CCHAAKRFGIKQDDIIDMLFFAVPLSIVGARLYYILFYLDLYRREDGSLDFGAMVRIWDGGLAIYGGVIMAVVVLLVFCKVRKIRFLAFADLGVFGMLIGQMIGRWGNFVNIEAYGGPTELPWRMGIYAYVDGVRQYMEVHPTFLYESLWNLLGFALLVQIARRWRKFDGQMFLSYFAWYGVGRGFIEGLRTDSLYLFGTSIRVSQLFGFVTAAVAIVLLVVNLGFRNH
;
A
#
# COMPACT_ATOMS: atom_id res chain seq x y z
N CYS A 1 13.56 -10.01 -0.75
CA CYS A 1 13.20 -10.45 -2.14
C CYS A 1 14.35 -11.19 -2.81
N CYS A 2 15.54 -10.62 -2.96
CA CYS A 2 16.66 -11.26 -3.70
C CYS A 2 16.97 -12.69 -3.23
N HIS A 3 17.02 -12.93 -1.91
CA HIS A 3 17.27 -14.28 -1.37
C HIS A 3 16.19 -15.31 -1.73
N ALA A 4 14.94 -14.87 -1.89
CA ALA A 4 13.80 -15.72 -2.23
C ALA A 4 13.58 -15.84 -3.77
N ALA A 5 14.21 -15.01 -4.58
CA ALA A 5 13.97 -14.89 -6.02
C ALA A 5 14.01 -16.23 -6.77
N LYS A 6 15.02 -17.05 -6.48
CA LYS A 6 15.18 -18.37 -7.11
C LYS A 6 13.96 -19.28 -6.95
N ARG A 7 13.22 -19.18 -5.82
CA ARG A 7 12.00 -19.97 -5.57
C ARG A 7 10.84 -19.59 -6.49
N PHE A 8 10.86 -18.36 -7.00
CA PHE A 8 9.85 -17.82 -7.91
C PHE A 8 10.30 -17.86 -9.37
N GLY A 9 11.47 -18.44 -9.66
CA GLY A 9 12.04 -18.51 -11.00
C GLY A 9 12.50 -17.13 -11.52
N ILE A 10 12.88 -16.22 -10.63
CA ILE A 10 13.30 -14.85 -10.93
C ILE A 10 14.79 -14.72 -10.62
N LYS A 11 15.54 -14.04 -11.48
CA LYS A 11 16.95 -13.72 -11.25
C LYS A 11 17.05 -12.54 -10.27
N GLN A 12 18.10 -12.51 -9.47
CA GLN A 12 18.31 -11.39 -8.53
C GLN A 12 18.50 -10.06 -9.25
N ASP A 13 19.20 -10.09 -10.39
CA ASP A 13 19.45 -8.91 -11.20
C ASP A 13 18.14 -8.30 -11.73
N ASP A 14 17.15 -9.13 -12.10
CA ASP A 14 15.86 -8.65 -12.55
C ASP A 14 15.10 -7.86 -11.45
N ILE A 15 15.33 -8.19 -10.16
CA ILE A 15 14.73 -7.43 -9.04
C ILE A 15 15.40 -6.07 -8.91
N ILE A 16 16.73 -6.03 -9.02
CA ILE A 16 17.51 -4.80 -8.93
C ILE A 16 17.17 -3.89 -10.09
N ASP A 17 17.17 -4.42 -11.32
CA ASP A 17 16.79 -3.69 -12.52
C ASP A 17 15.35 -3.13 -12.40
N MET A 18 14.40 -3.97 -11.93
CA MET A 18 13.03 -3.53 -11.72
C MET A 18 12.94 -2.36 -10.75
N LEU A 19 13.66 -2.38 -9.62
CA LEU A 19 13.68 -1.29 -8.66
C LEU A 19 14.28 -0.02 -9.27
N PHE A 20 15.33 -0.17 -10.08
CA PHE A 20 16.00 0.95 -10.75
C PHE A 20 15.07 1.71 -11.69
N PHE A 21 14.13 1.01 -12.35
CA PHE A 21 13.11 1.64 -13.19
C PHE A 21 11.85 2.04 -12.39
N ALA A 22 11.38 1.17 -11.50
CA ALA A 22 10.12 1.39 -10.81
C ALA A 22 10.16 2.60 -9.88
N VAL A 23 11.24 2.79 -9.10
CA VAL A 23 11.30 3.87 -8.11
C VAL A 23 11.28 5.25 -8.78
N PRO A 24 12.19 5.60 -9.72
CA PRO A 24 12.15 6.92 -10.35
C PRO A 24 10.88 7.15 -11.16
N LEU A 25 10.42 6.16 -11.92
CA LEU A 25 9.22 6.30 -12.73
C LEU A 25 7.95 6.43 -11.87
N SER A 26 7.88 5.75 -10.71
CA SER A 26 6.77 5.92 -9.79
C SER A 26 6.74 7.32 -9.17
N ILE A 27 7.90 7.93 -8.88
CA ILE A 27 7.97 9.32 -8.42
C ILE A 27 7.46 10.26 -9.51
N VAL A 28 7.88 10.06 -10.77
CA VAL A 28 7.37 10.80 -11.91
C VAL A 28 5.86 10.63 -12.07
N GLY A 29 5.36 9.39 -11.97
CA GLY A 29 3.94 9.09 -12.03
C GLY A 29 3.13 9.76 -10.92
N ALA A 30 3.65 9.76 -9.68
CA ALA A 30 3.03 10.43 -8.54
C ALA A 30 2.94 11.95 -8.77
N ARG A 31 3.99 12.54 -9.35
CA ARG A 31 4.01 13.97 -9.66
C ARG A 31 3.08 14.33 -10.80
N LEU A 32 3.11 13.58 -11.90
CA LEU A 32 2.22 13.79 -13.05
C LEU A 32 0.74 13.69 -12.63
N TYR A 33 0.39 12.68 -11.84
CA TYR A 33 -0.97 12.55 -11.32
C TYR A 33 -1.38 13.79 -10.50
N TYR A 34 -0.51 14.24 -9.59
CA TYR A 34 -0.79 15.42 -8.79
C TYR A 34 -1.01 16.66 -9.65
N ILE A 35 -0.11 16.92 -10.62
CA ILE A 35 -0.22 18.06 -11.54
C ILE A 35 -1.55 18.02 -12.31
N LEU A 36 -1.95 16.84 -12.83
CA LEU A 36 -3.18 16.71 -13.61
C LEU A 36 -4.43 17.04 -12.81
N PHE A 37 -4.47 16.66 -11.54
CA PHE A 37 -5.64 16.91 -10.67
C PHE A 37 -5.63 18.28 -9.98
N TYR A 38 -4.49 18.91 -9.90
CA TYR A 38 -4.31 20.22 -9.24
C TYR A 38 -3.62 21.24 -10.17
N LEU A 39 -3.99 21.24 -11.46
CA LEU A 39 -3.34 22.07 -12.48
C LEU A 39 -3.43 23.56 -12.14
N ASP A 40 -4.50 23.99 -11.50
CA ASP A 40 -4.71 25.40 -11.12
C ASP A 40 -3.65 25.94 -10.14
N LEU A 41 -3.05 25.06 -9.31
CA LEU A 41 -1.94 25.45 -8.41
C LEU A 41 -0.66 25.84 -9.17
N TYR A 42 -0.57 25.47 -10.44
CA TYR A 42 0.58 25.71 -11.31
C TYR A 42 0.33 26.81 -12.36
N ARG A 43 -0.82 27.51 -12.26
CA ARG A 43 -1.10 28.68 -13.11
C ARG A 43 -0.56 29.94 -12.45
N ARG A 44 0.13 30.74 -13.24
CA ARG A 44 0.54 32.08 -12.85
C ARG A 44 -0.63 33.06 -13.00
N GLU A 45 -0.50 34.26 -12.46
CA GLU A 45 -1.49 35.34 -12.58
C GLU A 45 -1.78 35.73 -14.04
N ASP A 46 -0.81 35.57 -14.95
CA ASP A 46 -0.93 35.81 -16.38
C ASP A 46 -1.63 34.66 -17.14
N GLY A 47 -2.04 33.62 -16.45
CA GLY A 47 -2.68 32.41 -17.01
C GLY A 47 -1.70 31.37 -17.60
N SER A 48 -0.40 31.67 -17.63
CA SER A 48 0.63 30.72 -18.07
C SER A 48 0.91 29.63 -17.04
N LEU A 49 1.47 28.49 -17.49
CA LEU A 49 1.86 27.40 -16.61
C LEU A 49 3.28 27.60 -16.07
N ASP A 50 3.45 27.39 -14.77
CA ASP A 50 4.76 27.38 -14.12
C ASP A 50 5.40 25.99 -14.19
N PHE A 51 6.09 25.71 -15.30
CA PHE A 51 6.82 24.44 -15.48
C PHE A 51 7.91 24.23 -14.42
N GLY A 52 8.52 25.33 -13.92
CA GLY A 52 9.51 25.26 -12.85
C GLY A 52 8.90 24.72 -11.55
N ALA A 53 7.71 25.18 -11.18
CA ALA A 53 6.96 24.66 -10.03
C ALA A 53 6.52 23.20 -10.23
N MET A 54 6.15 22.82 -11.47
CA MET A 54 5.76 21.43 -11.77
C MET A 54 6.89 20.42 -11.56
N VAL A 55 8.16 20.79 -11.70
CA VAL A 55 9.31 19.88 -11.56
C VAL A 55 9.83 19.82 -10.13
N ARG A 56 9.53 20.81 -9.29
CA ARG A 56 9.99 20.87 -7.89
C ARG A 56 9.24 19.87 -7.00
N ILE A 57 9.74 18.65 -6.93
CA ILE A 57 9.15 17.57 -6.10
C ILE A 57 9.42 17.75 -4.60
N TRP A 58 10.43 18.52 -4.23
CA TRP A 58 10.80 18.82 -2.83
C TRP A 58 9.84 19.79 -2.14
N ASP A 59 9.02 20.53 -2.90
CA ASP A 59 7.96 21.39 -2.37
C ASP A 59 6.68 20.58 -2.02
N GLY A 60 6.73 19.24 -2.14
CA GLY A 60 5.59 18.36 -1.96
C GLY A 60 4.79 18.13 -3.25
N GLY A 61 3.53 17.71 -3.12
CA GLY A 61 2.65 17.45 -4.26
C GLY A 61 2.97 16.16 -5.01
N LEU A 62 2.99 15.05 -4.28
CA LEU A 62 3.11 13.69 -4.80
C LEU A 62 1.84 12.90 -4.46
N ALA A 63 1.12 12.43 -5.46
CA ALA A 63 -0.08 11.63 -5.27
C ALA A 63 0.25 10.14 -5.29
N ILE A 64 -0.06 9.44 -4.20
CA ILE A 64 0.23 8.01 -4.09
C ILE A 64 -0.41 7.16 -5.19
N TYR A 65 -1.60 7.53 -5.64
CA TYR A 65 -2.29 6.82 -6.72
C TYR A 65 -1.50 6.84 -8.03
N GLY A 66 -0.92 8.00 -8.39
CA GLY A 66 -0.06 8.11 -9.58
C GLY A 66 1.19 7.25 -9.48
N GLY A 67 1.80 7.19 -8.30
CA GLY A 67 2.94 6.32 -8.03
C GLY A 67 2.60 4.85 -8.17
N VAL A 68 1.49 4.40 -7.59
CA VAL A 68 1.03 3.01 -7.67
C VAL A 68 0.67 2.61 -9.10
N ILE A 69 -0.07 3.45 -9.83
CA ILE A 69 -0.43 3.19 -11.23
C ILE A 69 0.84 3.04 -12.06
N MET A 70 1.79 3.96 -11.93
CA MET A 70 3.04 3.90 -12.67
C MET A 70 3.88 2.67 -12.29
N ALA A 71 3.96 2.30 -11.00
CA ALA A 71 4.65 1.09 -10.56
C ALA A 71 4.06 -0.17 -11.23
N VAL A 72 2.74 -0.27 -11.32
CA VAL A 72 2.06 -1.39 -11.99
C VAL A 72 2.37 -1.40 -13.49
N VAL A 73 2.32 -0.23 -14.16
CA VAL A 73 2.65 -0.11 -15.58
C VAL A 73 4.10 -0.53 -15.83
N VAL A 74 5.04 -0.03 -15.03
CA VAL A 74 6.46 -0.40 -15.15
C VAL A 74 6.65 -1.89 -14.94
N LEU A 75 5.99 -2.49 -13.94
CA LEU A 75 6.07 -3.93 -13.68
C LEU A 75 5.54 -4.74 -14.85
N LEU A 76 4.40 -4.35 -15.44
CA LEU A 76 3.83 -5.03 -16.61
C LEU A 76 4.76 -4.98 -17.83
N VAL A 77 5.29 -3.79 -18.14
CA VAL A 77 6.22 -3.59 -19.24
C VAL A 77 7.52 -4.36 -19.01
N PHE A 78 8.08 -4.26 -17.81
CA PHE A 78 9.31 -4.96 -17.43
C PHE A 78 9.17 -6.49 -17.57
N CYS A 79 8.10 -7.05 -17.03
CA CYS A 79 7.81 -8.48 -17.13
C CYS A 79 7.65 -8.92 -18.58
N LYS A 80 7.00 -8.11 -19.43
CA LYS A 80 6.81 -8.38 -20.86
C LYS A 80 8.16 -8.36 -21.60
N VAL A 81 8.99 -7.35 -21.37
CA VAL A 81 10.30 -7.19 -22.04
C VAL A 81 11.27 -8.29 -21.62
N ARG A 82 11.34 -8.60 -20.33
CA ARG A 82 12.23 -9.62 -19.77
C ARG A 82 11.68 -11.05 -19.90
N LYS A 83 10.45 -11.20 -20.44
CA LYS A 83 9.74 -12.50 -20.56
C LYS A 83 9.59 -13.23 -19.22
N ILE A 84 9.36 -12.47 -18.16
CA ILE A 84 9.10 -12.96 -16.80
C ILE A 84 7.59 -13.08 -16.60
N ARG A 85 7.15 -14.15 -15.93
CA ARG A 85 5.74 -14.32 -15.59
C ARG A 85 5.32 -13.27 -14.55
N PHE A 86 4.39 -12.39 -14.92
CA PHE A 86 3.92 -11.29 -14.07
C PHE A 86 3.49 -11.76 -12.67
N LEU A 87 2.66 -12.81 -12.60
CA LEU A 87 2.17 -13.33 -11.32
C LEU A 87 3.28 -13.89 -10.43
N ALA A 88 4.33 -14.48 -11.01
CA ALA A 88 5.50 -14.94 -10.24
C ALA A 88 6.27 -13.75 -9.65
N PHE A 89 6.40 -12.65 -10.42
CA PHE A 89 7.05 -11.43 -9.94
C PHE A 89 6.19 -10.73 -8.88
N ALA A 90 4.87 -10.66 -9.08
CA ALA A 90 3.92 -10.12 -8.11
C ALA A 90 3.96 -10.90 -6.78
N ASP A 91 4.02 -12.25 -6.84
CA ASP A 91 4.18 -13.10 -5.66
C ASP A 91 5.44 -12.76 -4.83
N LEU A 92 6.54 -12.44 -5.51
CA LEU A 92 7.75 -12.01 -4.84
C LEU A 92 7.64 -10.59 -4.30
N GLY A 93 6.97 -9.70 -5.05
CA GLY A 93 6.80 -8.29 -4.73
C GLY A 93 6.03 -8.05 -3.43
N VAL A 94 5.04 -8.89 -3.11
CA VAL A 94 4.20 -8.71 -1.91
C VAL A 94 4.99 -8.83 -0.60
N PHE A 95 6.10 -9.57 -0.58
CA PHE A 95 6.97 -9.60 0.60
C PHE A 95 7.65 -8.25 0.83
N GLY A 96 8.08 -7.60 -0.24
CA GLY A 96 8.61 -6.23 -0.17
C GLY A 96 7.54 -5.22 0.24
N MET A 97 6.31 -5.37 -0.27
CA MET A 97 5.18 -4.51 0.12
C MET A 97 4.86 -4.63 1.61
N LEU A 98 4.78 -5.85 2.17
CA LEU A 98 4.51 -6.05 3.60
C LEU A 98 5.58 -5.43 4.48
N ILE A 99 6.87 -5.59 4.13
CA ILE A 99 7.98 -4.96 4.85
C ILE A 99 7.88 -3.43 4.75
N GLY A 100 7.65 -2.91 3.54
CA GLY A 100 7.50 -1.48 3.32
C GLY A 100 6.33 -0.87 4.09
N GLN A 101 5.19 -1.55 4.12
CA GLN A 101 4.02 -1.13 4.89
C GLN A 101 4.30 -1.20 6.40
N MET A 102 4.91 -2.29 6.89
CA MET A 102 5.26 -2.44 8.30
C MET A 102 6.15 -1.30 8.79
N ILE A 103 7.19 -0.94 8.03
CA ILE A 103 8.11 0.15 8.36
C ILE A 103 7.44 1.52 8.15
N GLY A 104 6.72 1.69 7.03
CA GLY A 104 6.08 2.94 6.65
C GLY A 104 5.05 3.42 7.68
N ARG A 105 4.39 2.51 8.39
CA ARG A 105 3.44 2.88 9.47
C ARG A 105 4.09 3.62 10.64
N TRP A 106 5.38 3.44 10.87
CA TRP A 106 6.10 4.23 11.87
C TRP A 106 6.26 5.69 11.46
N GLY A 107 6.19 6.00 10.14
CA GLY A 107 6.07 7.38 9.67
C GLY A 107 4.80 8.06 10.17
N ASN A 108 3.66 7.36 10.19
CA ASN A 108 2.42 7.90 10.76
C ASN A 108 2.56 8.22 12.25
N PHE A 109 3.31 7.41 13.00
CA PHE A 109 3.61 7.71 14.40
C PHE A 109 4.43 8.99 14.56
N VAL A 110 5.48 9.15 13.76
CA VAL A 110 6.36 10.35 13.81
C VAL A 110 5.59 11.61 13.40
N ASN A 111 4.73 11.50 12.39
CA ASN A 111 3.94 12.62 11.87
C ASN A 111 2.66 12.91 12.70
N ILE A 112 2.34 12.07 13.69
CA ILE A 112 1.10 12.18 14.49
C ILE A 112 -0.13 12.20 13.57
N GLU A 113 -0.20 11.26 12.63
CA GLU A 113 -1.29 11.15 11.67
C GLU A 113 -1.90 9.74 11.66
N ALA A 114 -3.10 9.61 11.08
CA ALA A 114 -3.78 8.32 10.92
C ALA A 114 -3.98 7.53 12.23
N TYR A 115 -4.07 8.20 13.35
CA TYR A 115 -4.36 7.59 14.65
C TYR A 115 -5.85 7.22 14.79
N GLY A 116 -6.16 6.39 15.79
CA GLY A 116 -7.53 5.97 16.06
C GLY A 116 -8.27 6.90 17.03
N GLY A 117 -9.51 6.55 17.34
CA GLY A 117 -10.33 7.27 18.33
C GLY A 117 -9.76 7.16 19.74
N PRO A 118 -10.36 7.92 20.70
CA PRO A 118 -9.98 7.88 22.12
C PRO A 118 -10.10 6.46 22.70
N THR A 119 -9.17 6.10 23.58
CA THR A 119 -9.15 4.78 24.22
C THR A 119 -8.51 4.79 25.60
N GLU A 120 -8.94 3.88 26.47
CA GLU A 120 -8.39 3.66 27.80
C GLU A 120 -7.48 2.42 27.87
N LEU A 121 -7.18 1.77 26.73
CA LEU A 121 -6.38 0.56 26.69
C LEU A 121 -4.97 0.79 27.27
N PRO A 122 -4.35 -0.22 27.89
CA PRO A 122 -3.03 -0.07 28.52
C PRO A 122 -1.91 0.37 27.57
N TRP A 123 -2.06 0.13 26.27
CA TRP A 123 -1.10 0.48 25.22
C TRP A 123 -1.53 1.68 24.38
N ARG A 124 -2.40 2.53 24.92
CA ARG A 124 -2.82 3.78 24.28
C ARG A 124 -1.64 4.69 23.97
N MET A 125 -1.78 5.46 22.92
CA MET A 125 -0.79 6.45 22.48
C MET A 125 -1.24 7.85 22.92
N GLY A 126 -0.39 8.54 23.68
CA GLY A 126 -0.61 9.94 24.03
C GLY A 126 -0.17 10.87 22.90
N ILE A 127 -1.04 11.75 22.47
CA ILE A 127 -0.77 12.75 21.43
C ILE A 127 -1.23 14.13 21.88
N TYR A 128 -0.65 15.16 21.26
CA TYR A 128 -1.20 16.50 21.29
C TYR A 128 -1.78 16.81 19.92
N ALA A 129 -3.10 16.98 19.85
CA ALA A 129 -3.81 17.35 18.63
C ALA A 129 -4.52 18.69 18.80
N TYR A 130 -4.77 19.39 17.69
CA TYR A 130 -5.60 20.59 17.70
C TYR A 130 -7.07 20.18 17.48
N VAL A 131 -7.89 20.44 18.49
CA VAL A 131 -9.34 20.25 18.44
C VAL A 131 -9.97 21.63 18.60
N ASP A 132 -10.76 22.06 17.62
CA ASP A 132 -11.37 23.39 17.57
C ASP A 132 -10.37 24.54 17.79
N GLY A 133 -9.17 24.41 17.23
CA GLY A 133 -8.09 25.40 17.34
C GLY A 133 -7.33 25.40 18.66
N VAL A 134 -7.69 24.56 19.63
CA VAL A 134 -7.01 24.44 20.93
C VAL A 134 -6.17 23.16 20.95
N ARG A 135 -4.92 23.29 21.39
CA ARG A 135 -4.02 22.14 21.57
C ARG A 135 -4.45 21.35 22.80
N GLN A 136 -4.92 20.13 22.59
CA GLN A 136 -5.38 19.22 23.65
C GLN A 136 -4.57 17.95 23.68
N TYR A 137 -4.33 17.42 24.89
CA TYR A 137 -3.77 16.09 25.06
C TYR A 137 -4.89 15.05 24.93
N MET A 138 -4.62 14.01 24.15
CA MET A 138 -5.56 12.91 23.90
C MET A 138 -4.83 11.56 23.99
N GLU A 139 -5.51 10.55 24.50
CA GLU A 139 -5.07 9.17 24.51
C GLU A 139 -5.87 8.38 23.50
N VAL A 140 -5.20 7.85 22.46
CA VAL A 140 -5.82 7.30 21.27
C VAL A 140 -5.31 5.89 20.91
N HIS A 141 -6.08 5.19 20.09
CA HIS A 141 -5.62 3.90 19.54
C HIS A 141 -4.39 4.09 18.65
N PRO A 142 -3.26 3.37 18.91
CA PRO A 142 -2.06 3.41 18.08
C PRO A 142 -2.26 2.55 16.83
N THR A 143 -3.06 3.01 15.88
CA THR A 143 -3.38 2.28 14.65
C THR A 143 -2.15 1.94 13.81
N PHE A 144 -1.12 2.79 13.85
CA PHE A 144 0.17 2.51 13.21
C PHE A 144 0.78 1.20 13.72
N LEU A 145 0.72 0.96 15.04
CA LEU A 145 1.23 -0.27 15.65
C LEU A 145 0.40 -1.49 15.26
N TYR A 146 -0.94 -1.34 15.27
CA TYR A 146 -1.83 -2.41 14.86
C TYR A 146 -1.59 -2.83 13.41
N GLU A 147 -1.47 -1.87 12.48
CA GLU A 147 -1.18 -2.15 11.08
C GLU A 147 0.23 -2.72 10.90
N SER A 148 1.23 -2.22 11.64
CA SER A 148 2.60 -2.74 11.60
C SER A 148 2.68 -4.20 12.05
N LEU A 149 2.04 -4.54 13.18
CA LEU A 149 1.98 -5.92 13.70
C LEU A 149 1.17 -6.83 12.78
N TRP A 150 0.06 -6.35 12.22
CA TRP A 150 -0.74 -7.11 11.25
C TRP A 150 0.07 -7.47 10.01
N ASN A 151 0.82 -6.51 9.48
CA ASN A 151 1.70 -6.74 8.34
C ASN A 151 2.87 -7.68 8.68
N LEU A 152 3.41 -7.62 9.89
CA LEU A 152 4.45 -8.54 10.37
C LEU A 152 3.92 -9.98 10.43
N LEU A 153 2.73 -10.18 11.00
CA LEU A 153 2.07 -11.49 11.05
C LEU A 153 1.76 -12.00 9.64
N GLY A 154 1.25 -11.14 8.75
CA GLY A 154 1.03 -11.46 7.36
C GLY A 154 2.31 -11.87 6.64
N PHE A 155 3.41 -11.16 6.86
CA PHE A 155 4.72 -11.52 6.30
C PHE A 155 5.16 -12.92 6.77
N ALA A 156 5.08 -13.21 8.07
CA ALA A 156 5.44 -14.51 8.61
C ALA A 156 4.57 -15.63 8.02
N LEU A 157 3.26 -15.41 7.92
CA LEU A 157 2.31 -16.34 7.34
C LEU A 157 2.61 -16.59 5.86
N LEU A 158 2.79 -15.56 5.06
CA LEU A 158 3.09 -15.69 3.64
C LEU A 158 4.44 -16.38 3.39
N VAL A 159 5.46 -16.12 4.22
CA VAL A 159 6.74 -16.86 4.16
C VAL A 159 6.51 -18.34 4.42
N GLN A 160 5.69 -18.69 5.39
CA GLN A 160 5.34 -20.09 5.69
C GLN A 160 4.62 -20.75 4.51
N ILE A 161 3.61 -20.07 3.93
CA ILE A 161 2.87 -20.55 2.77
C ILE A 161 3.81 -20.72 1.57
N ALA A 162 4.66 -19.73 1.28
CA ALA A 162 5.61 -19.78 0.18
C ALA A 162 6.63 -20.92 0.31
N ARG A 163 6.99 -21.27 1.55
CA ARG A 163 7.96 -22.35 1.82
C ARG A 163 7.37 -23.74 1.69
N ARG A 164 6.13 -23.93 2.10
CA ARG A 164 5.53 -25.27 2.29
C ARG A 164 4.34 -25.56 1.39
N TRP A 165 3.55 -24.54 1.00
CA TRP A 165 2.23 -24.73 0.40
C TRP A 165 2.00 -23.94 -0.87
N ARG A 166 3.04 -23.37 -1.47
CA ARG A 166 2.90 -22.67 -2.75
C ARG A 166 2.64 -23.68 -3.87
N LYS A 167 1.51 -23.52 -4.56
CA LYS A 167 1.05 -24.41 -5.63
C LYS A 167 1.03 -23.74 -7.02
N PHE A 168 0.87 -22.40 -7.09
CA PHE A 168 0.76 -21.67 -8.34
C PHE A 168 1.31 -20.25 -8.25
N ASP A 169 1.59 -19.64 -9.42
CA ASP A 169 1.98 -18.23 -9.50
C ASP A 169 0.76 -17.34 -9.29
N GLY A 170 0.89 -16.33 -8.44
CA GLY A 170 -0.19 -15.48 -7.97
C GLY A 170 -0.78 -15.90 -6.62
N GLN A 171 -0.36 -17.03 -6.07
CA GLN A 171 -0.89 -17.48 -4.77
C GLN A 171 -0.51 -16.53 -3.64
N MET A 172 0.74 -16.06 -3.59
CA MET A 172 1.18 -15.12 -2.55
C MET A 172 0.54 -13.75 -2.74
N PHE A 173 0.37 -13.33 -3.97
CA PHE A 173 -0.31 -12.11 -4.34
C PHE A 173 -1.77 -12.10 -3.85
N LEU A 174 -2.53 -13.15 -4.14
CA LEU A 174 -3.90 -13.31 -3.66
C LEU A 174 -3.95 -13.45 -2.12
N SER A 175 -3.04 -14.20 -1.52
CA SER A 175 -2.96 -14.34 -0.06
C SER A 175 -2.68 -13.01 0.64
N TYR A 176 -1.85 -12.15 0.03
CA TYR A 176 -1.62 -10.80 0.51
C TYR A 176 -2.89 -9.96 0.49
N PHE A 177 -3.64 -9.95 -0.61
CA PHE A 177 -4.89 -9.17 -0.69
C PHE A 177 -5.96 -9.69 0.28
N ALA A 178 -6.05 -11.01 0.46
CA ALA A 178 -6.92 -11.60 1.46
C ALA A 178 -6.55 -11.12 2.89
N TRP A 179 -5.28 -11.23 3.25
CA TRP A 179 -4.78 -10.84 4.56
C TRP A 179 -4.88 -9.34 4.82
N TYR A 180 -4.32 -8.54 3.90
CA TYR A 180 -4.30 -7.09 4.02
C TYR A 180 -5.69 -6.48 4.00
N GLY A 181 -6.57 -6.98 3.11
CA GLY A 181 -7.95 -6.50 3.00
C GLY A 181 -8.74 -6.72 4.29
N VAL A 182 -8.58 -7.88 4.95
CA VAL A 182 -9.19 -8.16 6.25
C VAL A 182 -8.67 -7.18 7.31
N GLY A 183 -7.34 -7.04 7.44
CA GLY A 183 -6.73 -6.14 8.41
C GLY A 183 -7.16 -4.68 8.19
N ARG A 184 -7.14 -4.24 6.93
CA ARG A 184 -7.59 -2.89 6.57
C ARG A 184 -9.05 -2.67 6.92
N GLY A 185 -9.91 -3.65 6.66
CA GLY A 185 -11.33 -3.59 7.00
C GLY A 185 -11.58 -3.38 8.49
N PHE A 186 -10.85 -4.05 9.36
CA PHE A 186 -11.01 -3.91 10.81
C PHE A 186 -10.33 -2.65 11.36
N ILE A 187 -9.09 -2.38 10.98
CA ILE A 187 -8.32 -1.26 11.55
C ILE A 187 -8.88 0.09 11.09
N GLU A 188 -9.40 0.19 9.85
CA GLU A 188 -10.08 1.39 9.37
C GLU A 188 -11.28 1.77 10.25
N GLY A 189 -11.93 0.76 10.85
CA GLY A 189 -13.01 0.99 11.82
C GLY A 189 -12.60 1.81 13.05
N LEU A 190 -11.33 1.83 13.41
CA LEU A 190 -10.80 2.57 14.55
C LEU A 190 -10.32 3.99 14.19
N ARG A 191 -10.09 4.28 12.90
CA ARG A 191 -9.49 5.55 12.45
C ARG A 191 -10.48 6.70 12.50
N THR A 192 -9.96 7.89 12.76
CA THR A 192 -10.74 9.14 12.84
C THR A 192 -10.78 9.91 11.53
N ASP A 193 -9.82 9.65 10.61
CA ASP A 193 -9.63 10.36 9.35
C ASP A 193 -10.19 9.61 8.12
N SER A 194 -11.17 8.73 8.34
CA SER A 194 -11.73 7.89 7.29
C SER A 194 -12.61 8.69 6.31
N LEU A 195 -12.49 8.36 5.02
CA LEU A 195 -13.38 8.86 3.98
C LEU A 195 -14.67 8.03 3.94
N TYR A 196 -15.82 8.71 3.92
CA TYR A 196 -17.13 8.08 3.86
C TYR A 196 -17.71 8.12 2.43
N LEU A 197 -18.46 7.10 2.06
CA LEU A 197 -19.13 7.01 0.77
C LEU A 197 -20.38 7.91 0.78
N PHE A 198 -20.40 8.93 -0.08
CA PHE A 198 -21.51 9.85 -0.34
C PHE A 198 -22.75 9.73 0.57
N GLY A 199 -22.76 10.46 1.69
CA GLY A 199 -23.93 10.54 2.58
C GLY A 199 -24.24 9.26 3.39
N THR A 200 -23.37 8.28 3.38
CA THR A 200 -23.50 7.03 4.16
C THR A 200 -22.49 6.99 5.31
N SER A 201 -22.72 6.12 6.29
CA SER A 201 -21.75 5.79 7.35
C SER A 201 -20.69 4.77 6.92
N ILE A 202 -20.67 4.37 5.65
CA ILE A 202 -19.76 3.34 5.13
C ILE A 202 -18.41 4.00 4.81
N ARG A 203 -17.35 3.50 5.41
CA ARG A 203 -15.98 3.94 5.14
C ARG A 203 -15.48 3.30 3.85
N VAL A 204 -15.05 4.12 2.88
CA VAL A 204 -14.63 3.66 1.55
C VAL A 204 -13.49 2.65 1.64
N SER A 205 -12.46 2.93 2.44
CA SER A 205 -11.30 2.03 2.60
C SER A 205 -11.69 0.70 3.26
N GLN A 206 -12.66 0.71 4.18
CA GLN A 206 -13.16 -0.49 4.85
C GLN A 206 -13.91 -1.39 3.85
N LEU A 207 -14.83 -0.81 3.10
CA LEU A 207 -15.58 -1.54 2.06
C LEU A 207 -14.63 -2.15 1.02
N PHE A 208 -13.71 -1.33 0.50
CA PHE A 208 -12.71 -1.78 -0.46
C PHE A 208 -11.83 -2.91 0.10
N GLY A 209 -11.43 -2.81 1.37
CA GLY A 209 -10.67 -3.85 2.06
C GLY A 209 -11.41 -5.19 2.10
N PHE A 210 -12.66 -5.20 2.55
CA PHE A 210 -13.44 -6.44 2.62
C PHE A 210 -13.80 -7.01 1.25
N VAL A 211 -14.12 -6.17 0.27
CA VAL A 211 -14.40 -6.63 -1.11
C VAL A 211 -13.17 -7.27 -1.73
N THR A 212 -12.00 -6.63 -1.61
CA THR A 212 -10.75 -7.20 -2.15
C THR A 212 -10.36 -8.49 -1.45
N ALA A 213 -10.55 -8.57 -0.12
CA ALA A 213 -10.33 -9.81 0.62
C ALA A 213 -11.25 -10.93 0.16
N ALA A 214 -12.55 -10.66 0.02
CA ALA A 214 -13.52 -11.67 -0.43
C ALA A 214 -13.19 -12.18 -1.83
N VAL A 215 -12.91 -11.30 -2.78
CA VAL A 215 -12.52 -11.67 -4.15
C VAL A 215 -11.23 -12.50 -4.14
N ALA A 216 -10.23 -12.08 -3.37
CA ALA A 216 -8.96 -12.80 -3.28
C ALA A 216 -9.15 -14.21 -2.68
N ILE A 217 -9.97 -14.36 -1.64
CA ILE A 217 -10.28 -15.66 -1.02
C ILE A 217 -11.00 -16.57 -2.02
N VAL A 218 -12.01 -16.08 -2.73
CA VAL A 218 -12.72 -16.85 -3.75
C VAL A 218 -11.75 -17.34 -4.83
N LEU A 219 -10.90 -16.44 -5.36
CA LEU A 219 -9.90 -16.82 -6.36
C LEU A 219 -8.87 -17.82 -5.84
N LEU A 220 -8.46 -17.71 -4.58
CA LEU A 220 -7.57 -18.70 -3.94
C LEU A 220 -8.23 -20.06 -3.85
N VAL A 221 -9.47 -20.15 -3.36
CA VAL A 221 -10.21 -21.42 -3.21
C VAL A 221 -10.41 -22.09 -4.55
N VAL A 222 -10.85 -21.33 -5.57
CA VAL A 222 -11.06 -21.83 -6.93
C VAL A 222 -9.76 -22.39 -7.52
N ASN A 223 -8.66 -21.61 -7.48
CA ASN A 223 -7.38 -22.07 -8.04
C ASN A 223 -6.76 -23.26 -7.27
N LEU A 224 -6.94 -23.32 -5.95
CA LEU A 224 -6.49 -24.45 -5.16
C LEU A 224 -7.35 -25.71 -5.41
N GLY A 225 -8.66 -25.54 -5.62
CA GLY A 225 -9.58 -26.63 -5.96
C GLY A 225 -9.22 -27.28 -7.29
N PHE A 226 -9.03 -26.50 -8.35
CA PHE A 226 -8.67 -27.02 -9.68
C PHE A 226 -7.32 -27.74 -9.73
N ARG A 227 -6.42 -27.56 -8.76
CA ARG A 227 -5.10 -28.18 -8.73
C ARG A 227 -4.98 -29.37 -7.78
N ASN A 228 -6.05 -29.69 -7.07
CA ASN A 228 -6.13 -30.88 -6.23
C ASN A 228 -6.84 -32.05 -6.96
N HIS A 229 -7.33 -31.81 -8.17
CA HIS A 229 -7.84 -32.76 -9.14
C HIS A 229 -6.87 -32.87 -10.33
#